data_48395faac68d4865f165bf84e134fa29
#
_entry.id   48395faac68d4865f165bf84e134fa29
#
_cell.length_a   1.000
_cell.length_b   1.000
_cell.length_c   1.000
_cell.angle_alpha   90.00
_cell.angle_beta   90.00
_cell.angle_gamma   90.00
#
_symmetry.space_group_name_H-M   'P 1'
#
loop_
_entity.id
_entity.type
_entity.pdbx_description
1 polymer ?
#
loop_
_entity_poly.entity_id
_entity_poly.type
_entity_poly.pdbx_seq_one_letter_code
_entity_poly.pdbx_strand_id
1 'polypeptide(L)'
;MRMTSNCYPCILDRAKFECDLVFAKEEEKKKAVEELLDYMACHKGGVPALVGTERERIIKRRSSNPDPYQSLKDESNRVATNLLPLAQEFYERAEDGIEALFRIAAAANSMEFGVKGHDFDNSTFAGVFSSTLREKLYGDMAEIKRRLEGFSNIFYLTDNCGEVVFDLFVIARLEEMGKRVVIGSKSNPVLNDVTVRELKTMTETKVIATGDVVGTALESLEPEASTLLFDPDWLILSKGMGNFETITEYEDRLAGRLIYIMRSKCEAVATEVGVPKGTLVAKPV
;
A
#
# COMPACT_ATOMS: atom_id res chain seq x y z
N MET A 1 8.00 -10.83 -5.70
CA MET A 1 7.98 -12.17 -5.04
C MET A 1 6.94 -13.09 -5.66
N ARG A 2 7.10 -14.41 -5.55
CA ARG A 2 6.18 -15.38 -6.14
C ARG A 2 5.19 -15.96 -5.13
N MET A 3 4.02 -16.38 -5.63
CA MET A 3 2.98 -16.99 -4.79
C MET A 3 3.48 -18.22 -4.04
N THR A 4 3.17 -18.28 -2.75
CA THR A 4 3.29 -19.48 -1.91
C THR A 4 1.94 -20.18 -1.78
N SER A 5 1.91 -21.37 -1.15
CA SER A 5 0.66 -22.09 -0.90
C SER A 5 -0.38 -21.27 -0.12
N ASN A 6 0.06 -20.35 0.75
CA ASN A 6 -0.80 -19.47 1.53
C ASN A 6 -1.50 -18.39 0.69
N CYS A 7 -0.97 -18.05 -0.49
CA CYS A 7 -1.56 -17.02 -1.35
C CYS A 7 -2.86 -17.49 -2.01
N TYR A 8 -2.97 -18.77 -2.36
CA TYR A 8 -4.16 -19.31 -3.03
C TYR A 8 -5.45 -19.15 -2.22
N PRO A 9 -5.54 -19.64 -0.97
CA PRO A 9 -6.74 -19.43 -0.16
C PRO A 9 -6.98 -17.95 0.16
N CYS A 10 -5.91 -17.14 0.34
CA CYS A 10 -6.03 -15.72 0.59
C CYS A 10 -6.70 -14.98 -0.58
N ILE A 11 -6.27 -15.25 -1.82
CA ILE A 11 -6.84 -14.63 -3.03
C ILE A 11 -8.32 -15.00 -3.18
N LEU A 12 -8.69 -16.26 -2.92
CA LEU A 12 -10.08 -16.75 -2.99
C LEU A 12 -10.96 -16.15 -1.89
N ASP A 13 -10.44 -16.02 -0.68
CA ASP A 13 -11.16 -15.38 0.42
C ASP A 13 -11.42 -13.88 0.13
N ARG A 14 -10.44 -13.18 -0.45
CA ARG A 14 -10.61 -11.81 -0.92
C ARG A 14 -11.60 -11.71 -2.09
N ALA A 15 -11.62 -12.69 -3.01
CA ALA A 15 -12.61 -12.75 -4.08
C ALA A 15 -14.03 -12.84 -3.54
N LYS A 16 -14.24 -13.70 -2.53
CA LYS A 16 -15.55 -13.81 -1.87
C LYS A 16 -15.98 -12.47 -1.27
N PHE A 17 -15.11 -11.83 -0.51
CA PHE A 17 -15.37 -10.52 0.09
C PHE A 17 -15.77 -9.49 -0.97
N GLU A 18 -14.98 -9.38 -2.04
CA GLU A 18 -15.21 -8.41 -3.13
C GLU A 18 -16.50 -8.69 -3.90
N CYS A 19 -16.83 -9.99 -4.13
CA CYS A 19 -18.11 -10.39 -4.69
C CYS A 19 -19.28 -9.98 -3.80
N ASP A 20 -19.13 -10.03 -2.47
CA ASP A 20 -20.17 -9.62 -1.53
C ASP A 20 -20.45 -8.10 -1.58
N LEU A 21 -19.48 -7.29 -2.00
CA LEU A 21 -19.66 -5.84 -2.19
C LEU A 21 -20.56 -5.50 -3.40
N VAL A 22 -20.56 -6.34 -4.44
CA VAL A 22 -21.14 -5.96 -5.73
C VAL A 22 -22.28 -6.87 -6.23
N PHE A 23 -22.34 -8.12 -5.80
CA PHE A 23 -23.35 -9.07 -6.28
C PHE A 23 -24.36 -9.42 -5.19
N ALA A 24 -25.65 -9.19 -5.50
CA ALA A 24 -26.74 -9.64 -4.64
C ALA A 24 -27.07 -11.14 -4.79
N LYS A 25 -26.76 -11.74 -5.96
CA LYS A 25 -27.13 -13.12 -6.30
C LYS A 25 -25.92 -14.05 -6.16
N GLU A 26 -26.11 -15.16 -5.45
CA GLU A 26 -25.07 -16.19 -5.25
C GLU A 26 -24.53 -16.77 -6.56
N GLU A 27 -25.40 -16.92 -7.57
CA GLU A 27 -25.00 -17.44 -8.88
C GLU A 27 -23.97 -16.54 -9.59
N GLU A 28 -24.06 -15.20 -9.45
CA GLU A 28 -23.07 -14.29 -10.03
C GLU A 28 -21.75 -14.31 -9.25
N LYS A 29 -21.81 -14.43 -7.93
CA LYS A 29 -20.62 -14.61 -7.08
C LYS A 29 -19.87 -15.88 -7.48
N LYS A 30 -20.61 -17.00 -7.61
CA LYS A 30 -20.07 -18.29 -8.01
C LYS A 30 -19.36 -18.20 -9.36
N LYS A 31 -19.97 -17.62 -10.39
CA LYS A 31 -19.37 -17.44 -11.72
C LYS A 31 -18.08 -16.62 -11.68
N ALA A 32 -18.03 -15.57 -10.86
CA ALA A 32 -16.81 -14.75 -10.72
C ALA A 32 -15.67 -15.56 -10.06
N VAL A 33 -15.99 -16.34 -9.03
CA VAL A 33 -15.00 -17.20 -8.35
C VAL A 33 -14.53 -18.33 -9.26
N GLU A 34 -15.42 -18.96 -10.03
CA GLU A 34 -15.05 -20.02 -11.00
C GLU A 34 -14.11 -19.47 -12.09
N GLU A 35 -14.39 -18.29 -12.66
CA GLU A 35 -13.50 -17.63 -13.62
C GLU A 35 -12.13 -17.30 -13.02
N LEU A 36 -12.08 -16.86 -11.75
CA LEU A 36 -10.81 -16.65 -11.05
C LEU A 36 -10.04 -17.96 -10.84
N LEU A 37 -10.72 -19.06 -10.52
CA LEU A 37 -10.09 -20.38 -10.37
C LEU A 37 -9.45 -20.83 -11.69
N ASP A 38 -10.13 -20.64 -12.82
CA ASP A 38 -9.60 -20.94 -14.15
C ASP A 38 -8.36 -20.09 -14.46
N TYR A 39 -8.43 -18.78 -14.15
CA TYR A 39 -7.26 -17.91 -14.31
C TYR A 39 -6.08 -18.36 -13.44
N MET A 40 -6.32 -18.66 -12.17
CA MET A 40 -5.27 -19.10 -11.24
C MET A 40 -4.67 -20.45 -11.66
N ALA A 41 -5.46 -21.35 -12.24
CA ALA A 41 -4.97 -22.65 -12.74
C ALA A 41 -3.96 -22.47 -13.89
N CYS A 42 -4.11 -21.44 -14.70
CA CYS A 42 -3.20 -21.10 -15.81
C CYS A 42 -1.99 -20.25 -15.36
N HIS A 43 -2.07 -19.55 -14.22
CA HIS A 43 -1.05 -18.59 -13.75
C HIS A 43 -0.41 -19.03 -12.42
N LYS A 44 -0.09 -20.31 -12.30
CA LYS A 44 0.54 -20.91 -11.10
C LYS A 44 1.89 -20.24 -10.82
N GLY A 45 2.14 -19.89 -9.55
CA GLY A 45 3.41 -19.28 -9.14
C GLY A 45 3.61 -17.83 -9.64
N GLY A 46 2.55 -17.15 -10.06
CA GLY A 46 2.59 -15.72 -10.42
C GLY A 46 2.91 -14.81 -9.23
N VAL A 47 2.98 -13.51 -9.49
CA VAL A 47 3.07 -12.48 -8.44
C VAL A 47 1.69 -12.31 -7.79
N PRO A 48 1.56 -12.42 -6.43
CA PRO A 48 0.24 -12.39 -5.78
C PRO A 48 -0.56 -11.11 -6.09
N ALA A 49 0.09 -9.95 -6.11
CA ALA A 49 -0.51 -8.66 -6.43
C ALA A 49 -1.14 -8.64 -7.84
N LEU A 50 -0.49 -9.25 -8.84
CA LEU A 50 -1.01 -9.31 -10.20
C LEU A 50 -2.19 -10.27 -10.33
N VAL A 51 -2.17 -11.39 -9.62
CA VAL A 51 -3.34 -12.29 -9.53
C VAL A 51 -4.49 -11.60 -8.80
N GLY A 52 -4.21 -10.81 -7.77
CA GLY A 52 -5.18 -9.94 -7.08
C GLY A 52 -5.80 -8.89 -8.01
N THR A 53 -4.98 -8.31 -8.88
CA THR A 53 -5.46 -7.37 -9.91
C THR A 53 -6.45 -8.03 -10.86
N GLU A 54 -6.12 -9.23 -11.35
CA GLU A 54 -7.03 -9.92 -12.28
C GLU A 54 -8.32 -10.38 -11.59
N ARG A 55 -8.25 -10.82 -10.33
CA ARG A 55 -9.44 -11.06 -9.50
C ARG A 55 -10.40 -9.87 -9.54
N GLU A 56 -9.90 -8.68 -9.26
CA GLU A 56 -10.74 -7.47 -9.29
C GLU A 56 -11.25 -7.16 -10.70
N ARG A 57 -10.42 -7.30 -11.74
CA ARG A 57 -10.83 -7.10 -13.14
C ARG A 57 -11.97 -8.03 -13.54
N ILE A 58 -11.94 -9.29 -13.11
CA ILE A 58 -13.04 -10.25 -13.32
C ILE A 58 -14.32 -9.73 -12.66
N ILE A 59 -14.24 -9.32 -11.39
CA ILE A 59 -15.40 -8.87 -10.61
C ILE A 59 -15.97 -7.56 -11.17
N LYS A 60 -15.14 -6.59 -11.50
CA LYS A 60 -15.56 -5.33 -12.15
C LYS A 60 -16.29 -5.57 -13.47
N ARG A 61 -15.71 -6.41 -14.32
CA ARG A 61 -16.28 -6.74 -15.63
C ARG A 61 -17.65 -7.39 -15.50
N ARG A 62 -17.82 -8.31 -14.56
CA ARG A 62 -19.07 -9.03 -14.33
C ARG A 62 -20.13 -8.19 -13.63
N SER A 63 -19.75 -7.32 -12.71
CA SER A 63 -20.66 -6.44 -11.98
C SER A 63 -21.00 -5.16 -12.72
N SER A 64 -20.24 -4.79 -13.76
CA SER A 64 -20.25 -3.47 -14.39
C SER A 64 -20.04 -2.32 -13.40
N ASN A 65 -19.39 -2.61 -12.25
CA ASN A 65 -19.02 -1.62 -11.26
C ASN A 65 -17.53 -1.27 -11.42
N PRO A 66 -17.18 -0.04 -11.81
CA PRO A 66 -15.78 0.35 -12.05
C PRO A 66 -14.97 0.54 -10.75
N ASP A 67 -15.63 0.73 -9.61
CA ASP A 67 -14.96 0.87 -8.30
C ASP A 67 -15.78 0.20 -7.18
N PRO A 68 -15.60 -1.10 -6.98
CA PRO A 68 -16.28 -1.84 -5.91
C PRO A 68 -15.98 -1.31 -4.49
N TYR A 69 -14.85 -0.63 -4.32
CA TYR A 69 -14.36 -0.19 -3.02
C TYR A 69 -14.67 1.28 -2.70
N GLN A 70 -15.32 2.05 -3.59
CA GLN A 70 -15.48 3.50 -3.42
C GLN A 70 -16.00 3.89 -2.03
N SER A 71 -17.09 3.27 -1.57
CA SER A 71 -17.67 3.58 -0.25
C SER A 71 -16.71 3.26 0.90
N LEU A 72 -15.95 2.17 0.80
CA LEU A 72 -14.97 1.78 1.79
C LEU A 72 -13.77 2.73 1.81
N LYS A 73 -13.34 3.20 0.65
CA LYS A 73 -12.26 4.19 0.50
C LYS A 73 -12.63 5.52 1.15
N ASP A 74 -13.84 6.01 0.88
CA ASP A 74 -14.36 7.27 1.46
C ASP A 74 -14.43 7.17 2.99
N GLU A 75 -14.97 6.07 3.51
CA GLU A 75 -15.05 5.84 4.96
C GLU A 75 -13.66 5.68 5.59
N SER A 76 -12.73 4.99 4.92
CA SER A 76 -11.35 4.83 5.37
C SER A 76 -10.64 6.18 5.51
N ASN A 77 -10.79 7.06 4.51
CA ASN A 77 -10.22 8.41 4.56
C ASN A 77 -10.83 9.23 5.69
N ARG A 78 -12.15 9.12 5.91
CA ARG A 78 -12.85 9.82 7.01
C ARG A 78 -12.34 9.37 8.38
N VAL A 79 -12.21 8.07 8.60
CA VAL A 79 -11.68 7.51 9.87
C VAL A 79 -10.24 7.94 10.08
N ALA A 80 -9.39 7.81 9.06
CA ALA A 80 -7.98 8.20 9.13
C ALA A 80 -7.80 9.69 9.45
N THR A 81 -8.64 10.56 8.87
CA THR A 81 -8.62 12.00 9.16
C THR A 81 -8.89 12.27 10.65
N ASN A 82 -9.83 11.56 11.26
CA ASN A 82 -10.12 11.68 12.70
C ASN A 82 -8.96 11.18 13.59
N LEU A 83 -8.14 10.26 13.07
CA LEU A 83 -7.00 9.70 13.81
C LEU A 83 -5.68 10.46 13.57
N LEU A 84 -5.62 11.32 12.56
CA LEU A 84 -4.41 12.07 12.22
C LEU A 84 -3.80 12.84 13.39
N PRO A 85 -4.58 13.49 14.29
CA PRO A 85 -4.03 14.15 15.47
C PRO A 85 -3.18 13.25 16.37
N LEU A 86 -3.48 11.95 16.44
CA LEU A 86 -2.67 10.99 17.21
C LEU A 86 -1.27 10.78 16.60
N ALA A 87 -1.17 10.76 15.28
CA ALA A 87 0.11 10.69 14.58
C ALA A 87 0.92 11.99 14.75
N GLN A 88 0.26 13.15 14.69
CA GLN A 88 0.88 14.45 14.91
C GLN A 88 1.46 14.55 16.34
N GLU A 89 0.66 14.21 17.35
CA GLU A 89 1.11 14.19 18.74
C GLU A 89 2.27 13.20 18.96
N PHE A 90 2.22 12.03 18.32
CA PHE A 90 3.31 11.05 18.38
C PHE A 90 4.60 11.62 17.79
N TYR A 91 4.52 12.28 16.63
CA TYR A 91 5.66 12.91 15.97
C TYR A 91 6.26 14.05 16.82
N GLU A 92 5.42 14.94 17.36
CA GLU A 92 5.85 16.08 18.17
C GLU A 92 6.59 15.67 19.47
N ARG A 93 6.25 14.49 20.02
CA ARG A 93 6.88 13.95 21.24
C ARG A 93 8.08 13.05 20.95
N ALA A 94 8.36 12.76 19.70
CA ALA A 94 9.43 11.85 19.33
C ALA A 94 10.81 12.51 19.50
N GLU A 95 11.75 11.80 20.11
CA GLU A 95 13.16 12.20 20.17
C GLU A 95 13.82 12.12 18.78
N ASP A 96 13.37 11.19 17.95
CA ASP A 96 13.82 10.94 16.59
C ASP A 96 12.67 11.13 15.61
N GLY A 97 12.60 12.31 15.00
CA GLY A 97 11.53 12.67 14.07
C GLY A 97 11.52 11.81 12.81
N ILE A 98 12.67 11.38 12.28
CA ILE A 98 12.73 10.53 11.07
C ILE A 98 12.19 9.15 11.42
N GLU A 99 12.62 8.54 12.51
CA GLU A 99 12.07 7.24 12.93
C GLU A 99 10.57 7.33 13.17
N ALA A 100 10.09 8.41 13.79
CA ALA A 100 8.65 8.62 14.00
C ALA A 100 7.86 8.67 12.69
N LEU A 101 8.36 9.35 11.64
CA LEU A 101 7.70 9.39 10.33
C LEU A 101 7.61 8.00 9.69
N PHE A 102 8.68 7.22 9.71
CA PHE A 102 8.66 5.86 9.17
C PHE A 102 7.76 4.94 9.97
N ARG A 103 7.70 5.11 11.29
CA ARG A 103 6.81 4.36 12.16
C ARG A 103 5.34 4.71 11.92
N ILE A 104 5.01 6.00 11.75
CA ILE A 104 3.67 6.45 11.38
C ILE A 104 3.24 5.84 10.04
N ALA A 105 4.09 5.92 9.02
CA ALA A 105 3.80 5.36 7.70
C ALA A 105 3.58 3.84 7.74
N ALA A 106 4.40 3.09 8.49
CA ALA A 106 4.25 1.65 8.65
C ALA A 106 3.03 1.27 9.50
N ALA A 107 2.75 2.03 10.58
CA ALA A 107 1.58 1.82 11.43
C ALA A 107 0.28 2.09 10.68
N ALA A 108 0.22 3.13 9.85
CA ALA A 108 -0.92 3.43 8.99
C ALA A 108 -1.24 2.26 8.03
N ASN A 109 -0.22 1.62 7.47
CA ASN A 109 -0.40 0.43 6.61
C ASN A 109 -0.97 -0.79 7.36
N SER A 110 -0.93 -0.81 8.70
CA SER A 110 -1.55 -1.86 9.50
C SER A 110 -3.06 -1.68 9.68
N MET A 111 -3.57 -0.48 9.47
CA MET A 111 -4.98 -0.15 9.60
C MET A 111 -5.73 -0.68 8.37
N GLU A 112 -6.36 -1.84 8.50
CA GLU A 112 -7.22 -2.39 7.43
C GLU A 112 -8.54 -1.62 7.41
N PHE A 113 -8.50 -0.39 6.94
CA PHE A 113 -9.69 0.40 6.68
C PHE A 113 -10.54 -0.30 5.62
N GLY A 114 -11.76 -0.72 6.00
CA GLY A 114 -12.74 -1.26 5.05
C GLY A 114 -12.53 -2.70 4.61
N VAL A 115 -11.78 -3.52 5.34
CA VAL A 115 -11.60 -4.94 5.05
C VAL A 115 -12.23 -5.81 6.15
N LYS A 116 -13.13 -6.72 5.74
CA LYS A 116 -13.78 -7.75 6.56
C LYS A 116 -14.30 -7.33 7.94
N GLY A 117 -15.60 -7.02 8.01
CA GLY A 117 -16.41 -7.19 9.23
C GLY A 117 -16.03 -6.34 10.44
N HIS A 118 -15.22 -5.31 10.24
CA HIS A 118 -14.96 -4.32 11.27
C HIS A 118 -16.01 -3.23 11.18
N ASP A 119 -16.90 -3.16 12.17
CA ASP A 119 -17.66 -1.94 12.43
C ASP A 119 -16.64 -0.80 12.62
N PHE A 120 -16.82 0.30 11.90
CA PHE A 120 -15.96 1.48 12.01
C PHE A 120 -16.18 2.19 13.35
N ASP A 121 -15.77 1.56 14.46
CA ASP A 121 -15.74 2.21 15.76
C ASP A 121 -14.43 3.00 15.92
N ASN A 122 -14.52 4.32 15.84
CA ASN A 122 -13.39 5.24 15.98
C ASN A 122 -12.58 5.00 17.28
N SER A 123 -13.23 4.58 18.38
CA SER A 123 -12.53 4.36 19.66
C SER A 123 -11.63 3.14 19.61
N THR A 124 -12.10 2.07 19.00
CA THR A 124 -11.33 0.84 18.78
C THR A 124 -10.16 1.10 17.84
N PHE A 125 -10.39 1.82 16.73
CA PHE A 125 -9.32 2.19 15.80
C PHE A 125 -8.26 3.11 16.45
N ALA A 126 -8.66 4.09 17.26
CA ALA A 126 -7.73 4.97 17.98
C ALA A 126 -6.83 4.18 18.93
N GLY A 127 -7.41 3.24 19.69
CA GLY A 127 -6.66 2.36 20.60
C GLY A 127 -5.65 1.47 19.86
N VAL A 128 -6.08 0.84 18.77
CA VAL A 128 -5.22 -0.01 17.92
C VAL A 128 -4.12 0.82 17.28
N PHE A 129 -4.42 1.97 16.70
CA PHE A 129 -3.42 2.83 16.06
C PHE A 129 -2.39 3.33 17.09
N SER A 130 -2.83 3.84 18.24
CA SER A 130 -1.94 4.30 19.31
C SER A 130 -1.04 3.19 19.85
N SER A 131 -1.53 1.94 19.95
CA SER A 131 -0.70 0.80 20.35
C SER A 131 0.31 0.43 19.25
N THR A 132 -0.11 0.45 18.00
CA THR A 132 0.74 0.13 16.84
C THR A 132 1.89 1.14 16.69
N LEU A 133 1.65 2.43 16.92
CA LEU A 133 2.70 3.46 16.91
C LEU A 133 3.83 3.18 17.93
N ARG A 134 3.57 2.40 18.98
CA ARG A 134 4.55 2.02 20.01
C ARG A 134 5.26 0.70 19.73
N GLU A 135 4.83 -0.05 18.71
CA GLU A 135 5.48 -1.28 18.29
C GLU A 135 6.89 -1.00 17.75
N LYS A 136 7.76 -1.99 17.85
CA LYS A 136 9.12 -1.87 17.30
C LYS A 136 9.06 -1.82 15.76
N LEU A 137 9.72 -0.83 15.19
CA LEU A 137 9.97 -0.77 13.74
C LEU A 137 11.20 -1.64 13.41
N TYR A 138 11.05 -2.55 12.48
CA TYR A 138 12.15 -3.35 11.94
C TYR A 138 12.76 -2.64 10.74
N GLY A 139 14.07 -2.41 10.80
CA GLY A 139 14.85 -1.78 9.72
C GLY A 139 16.13 -1.16 10.24
N ASP A 140 17.01 -0.80 9.33
CA ASP A 140 18.23 -0.06 9.63
C ASP A 140 17.97 1.44 9.56
N MET A 141 17.63 2.05 10.69
CA MET A 141 17.33 3.48 10.77
C MET A 141 18.55 4.36 10.50
N ALA A 142 19.77 3.89 10.80
CA ALA A 142 20.97 4.63 10.47
C ALA A 142 21.16 4.73 8.95
N GLU A 143 20.97 3.62 8.25
CA GLU A 143 21.03 3.58 6.79
C GLU A 143 19.90 4.40 6.14
N ILE A 144 18.66 4.32 6.68
CA ILE A 144 17.53 5.13 6.20
C ILE A 144 17.83 6.62 6.30
N LYS A 145 18.35 7.09 7.44
CA LYS A 145 18.74 8.49 7.65
C LYS A 145 19.82 8.91 6.68
N ARG A 146 20.87 8.11 6.53
CA ARG A 146 21.97 8.36 5.58
C ARG A 146 21.43 8.53 4.15
N ARG A 147 20.49 7.69 3.71
CA ARG A 147 19.87 7.83 2.39
C ARG A 147 19.03 9.10 2.30
N LEU A 148 18.21 9.38 3.30
CA LEU A 148 17.43 10.63 3.31
C LEU A 148 18.33 11.87 3.24
N GLU A 149 19.48 11.88 3.92
CA GLU A 149 20.45 12.95 3.82
C GLU A 149 21.05 13.05 2.40
N GLY A 150 21.38 11.92 1.79
CA GLY A 150 22.03 11.84 0.48
C GLY A 150 21.13 12.17 -0.71
N PHE A 151 19.81 12.05 -0.59
CA PHE A 151 18.88 12.30 -1.69
C PHE A 151 18.04 13.56 -1.46
N SER A 152 17.99 14.44 -2.45
CA SER A 152 17.10 15.61 -2.43
C SER A 152 15.72 15.31 -3.01
N ASN A 153 15.60 14.28 -3.87
CA ASN A 153 14.34 13.91 -4.54
C ASN A 153 13.82 12.59 -3.97
N ILE A 154 12.52 12.54 -3.73
CA ILE A 154 11.80 11.36 -3.21
C ILE A 154 10.65 11.01 -4.14
N PHE A 155 10.61 9.77 -4.62
CA PHE A 155 9.44 9.20 -5.27
C PHE A 155 8.70 8.33 -4.26
N TYR A 156 7.55 8.82 -3.80
CA TYR A 156 6.74 8.18 -2.76
C TYR A 156 5.63 7.35 -3.40
N LEU A 157 5.76 6.04 -3.42
CA LEU A 157 4.77 5.10 -3.96
C LEU A 157 3.73 4.81 -2.88
N THR A 158 2.49 5.25 -3.10
CA THR A 158 1.36 5.05 -2.18
C THR A 158 0.78 3.63 -2.26
N ASP A 159 -0.04 3.28 -1.28
CA ASP A 159 -0.83 2.05 -1.21
C ASP A 159 -2.32 2.44 -1.06
N ASN A 160 -2.94 2.26 0.10
CA ASN A 160 -4.40 2.32 0.24
C ASN A 160 -4.95 3.71 0.63
N CYS A 161 -6.23 3.94 0.31
CA CYS A 161 -7.04 4.96 0.96
C CYS A 161 -7.10 4.71 2.48
N GLY A 162 -7.31 5.78 3.24
CA GLY A 162 -7.17 5.75 4.70
C GLY A 162 -5.73 5.98 5.13
N GLU A 163 -4.81 5.05 4.86
CA GLU A 163 -3.41 5.27 5.23
C GLU A 163 -2.77 6.46 4.52
N VAL A 164 -3.22 6.79 3.32
CA VAL A 164 -2.72 7.95 2.56
C VAL A 164 -2.85 9.28 3.32
N VAL A 165 -3.81 9.42 4.22
CA VAL A 165 -3.95 10.62 5.08
C VAL A 165 -2.70 10.81 5.96
N PHE A 166 -2.17 9.72 6.49
CA PHE A 166 -0.92 9.74 7.26
C PHE A 166 0.30 9.87 6.36
N ASP A 167 0.28 9.28 5.17
CA ASP A 167 1.35 9.44 4.18
C ASP A 167 1.49 10.90 3.76
N LEU A 168 0.40 11.63 3.57
CA LEU A 168 0.43 13.06 3.27
C LEU A 168 1.03 13.87 4.42
N PHE A 169 0.78 13.51 5.68
CA PHE A 169 1.47 14.12 6.82
C PHE A 169 2.98 13.84 6.77
N VAL A 170 3.38 12.61 6.50
CA VAL A 170 4.81 12.24 6.36
C VAL A 170 5.46 13.02 5.22
N ILE A 171 4.80 13.10 4.06
CA ILE A 171 5.27 13.83 2.88
C ILE A 171 5.48 15.32 3.21
N ALA A 172 4.51 15.96 3.88
CA ALA A 172 4.63 17.35 4.29
C ALA A 172 5.86 17.59 5.18
N ARG A 173 6.15 16.68 6.13
CA ARG A 173 7.35 16.78 6.97
C ARG A 173 8.64 16.59 6.17
N LEU A 174 8.65 15.68 5.17
CA LEU A 174 9.81 15.51 4.28
C LEU A 174 10.03 16.77 3.42
N GLU A 175 8.97 17.39 2.92
CA GLU A 175 9.06 18.66 2.17
C GLU A 175 9.58 19.81 3.06
N GLU A 176 9.14 19.91 4.32
CA GLU A 176 9.70 20.85 5.29
C GLU A 176 11.19 20.63 5.60
N MET A 177 11.67 19.40 5.47
CA MET A 177 13.10 19.07 5.53
C MET A 177 13.85 19.41 4.23
N GLY A 178 13.19 20.07 3.27
CA GLY A 178 13.78 20.48 1.98
C GLY A 178 13.81 19.38 0.92
N LYS A 179 13.06 18.29 1.09
CA LYS A 179 12.95 17.23 0.07
C LYS A 179 11.95 17.61 -1.00
N ARG A 180 12.28 17.35 -2.26
CA ARG A 180 11.33 17.42 -3.37
C ARG A 180 10.61 16.07 -3.48
N VAL A 181 9.32 16.04 -3.19
CA VAL A 181 8.53 14.82 -3.26
C VAL A 181 7.67 14.79 -4.52
N VAL A 182 7.60 13.62 -5.16
CA VAL A 182 6.59 13.28 -6.17
C VAL A 182 5.88 12.03 -5.69
N ILE A 183 4.54 12.05 -5.72
CA ILE A 183 3.71 10.94 -5.28
C ILE A 183 3.33 10.09 -6.48
N GLY A 184 3.58 8.78 -6.39
CA GLY A 184 3.13 7.78 -7.35
C GLY A 184 1.87 7.10 -6.84
N SER A 185 0.80 7.08 -7.66
CA SER A 185 -0.49 6.54 -7.29
C SER A 185 -1.19 5.86 -8.47
N LYS A 186 -2.31 5.16 -8.26
CA LYS A 186 -2.99 4.42 -9.32
C LYS A 186 -3.65 5.34 -10.35
N SER A 187 -3.57 4.95 -11.64
CA SER A 187 -4.23 5.66 -12.74
C SER A 187 -5.75 5.59 -12.62
N ASN A 188 -6.26 4.42 -12.28
CA ASN A 188 -7.68 4.07 -12.13
C ASN A 188 -7.91 3.33 -10.81
N PRO A 189 -9.15 3.20 -10.34
CA PRO A 189 -9.46 2.41 -9.16
C PRO A 189 -8.90 0.98 -9.25
N VAL A 190 -8.15 0.56 -8.24
CA VAL A 190 -7.60 -0.78 -8.07
C VAL A 190 -7.75 -1.14 -6.60
N LEU A 191 -8.63 -2.08 -6.27
CA LEU A 191 -8.99 -2.42 -4.89
C LEU A 191 -9.29 -1.16 -4.06
N ASN A 192 -8.70 -1.08 -2.88
CA ASN A 192 -8.77 0.10 -2.00
C ASN A 192 -7.55 1.03 -2.15
N ASP A 193 -6.70 0.84 -3.17
CA ASP A 193 -5.57 1.72 -3.45
C ASP A 193 -6.07 3.14 -3.79
N VAL A 194 -5.29 4.15 -3.36
CA VAL A 194 -5.60 5.54 -3.68
C VAL A 194 -5.25 5.84 -5.14
N THR A 195 -6.08 6.66 -5.80
CA THR A 195 -5.88 7.08 -7.19
C THR A 195 -5.31 8.48 -7.31
N VAL A 196 -4.71 8.78 -8.47
CA VAL A 196 -4.28 10.15 -8.82
C VAL A 196 -5.44 11.14 -8.70
N ARG A 197 -6.65 10.75 -9.10
CA ARG A 197 -7.83 11.62 -9.04
C ARG A 197 -8.19 11.99 -7.59
N GLU A 198 -8.15 11.02 -6.68
CA GLU A 198 -8.43 11.24 -5.25
C GLU A 198 -7.34 12.11 -4.62
N LEU A 199 -6.07 11.78 -4.83
CA LEU A 199 -4.95 12.53 -4.27
C LEU A 199 -4.91 14.00 -4.70
N LYS A 200 -5.23 14.31 -5.95
CA LYS A 200 -5.30 15.70 -6.44
C LYS A 200 -6.32 16.58 -5.70
N THR A 201 -7.24 15.99 -4.95
CA THR A 201 -8.16 16.73 -4.08
C THR A 201 -7.65 16.89 -2.66
N MET A 202 -6.56 16.19 -2.30
CA MET A 202 -6.04 16.11 -0.92
C MET A 202 -4.69 16.84 -0.74
N THR A 203 -3.95 17.10 -1.82
CA THR A 203 -2.60 17.69 -1.75
C THR A 203 -2.25 18.51 -2.99
N GLU A 204 -1.39 19.52 -2.79
CA GLU A 204 -0.74 20.28 -3.87
C GLU A 204 0.59 19.64 -4.32
N THR A 205 1.13 18.67 -3.60
CA THR A 205 2.32 17.92 -3.99
C THR A 205 2.08 17.21 -5.31
N LYS A 206 3.07 17.22 -6.21
CA LYS A 206 2.93 16.62 -7.53
C LYS A 206 2.58 15.13 -7.44
N VAL A 207 1.46 14.74 -8.08
CA VAL A 207 0.98 13.34 -8.16
C VAL A 207 1.07 12.85 -9.61
N ILE A 208 1.64 11.68 -9.82
CA ILE A 208 1.73 11.00 -11.13
C ILE A 208 1.14 9.59 -11.06
N ALA A 209 0.74 9.07 -12.21
CA ALA A 209 0.18 7.73 -12.33
C ALA A 209 1.28 6.66 -12.40
N THR A 210 1.10 5.55 -11.66
CA THR A 210 2.00 4.39 -11.71
C THR A 210 1.45 3.22 -12.53
N GLY A 211 0.21 3.31 -12.98
CA GLY A 211 -0.51 2.24 -13.69
C GLY A 211 -1.78 1.82 -12.97
N ASP A 212 -2.43 0.76 -13.47
CA ASP A 212 -3.74 0.27 -13.04
C ASP A 212 -3.70 -1.17 -12.51
N VAL A 213 -2.62 -1.53 -11.82
CA VAL A 213 -2.44 -2.82 -11.16
C VAL A 213 -2.11 -2.63 -9.69
N VAL A 214 -2.36 -3.64 -8.87
CA VAL A 214 -1.90 -3.67 -7.48
C VAL A 214 -0.38 -3.65 -7.46
N GLY A 215 0.20 -2.76 -6.66
CA GLY A 215 1.64 -2.57 -6.62
C GLY A 215 2.18 -1.75 -7.82
N THR A 216 3.47 -1.89 -8.10
CA THR A 216 4.20 -1.18 -9.17
C THR A 216 4.90 -2.23 -10.04
N ALA A 217 4.20 -2.71 -11.07
CA ALA A 217 4.68 -3.74 -11.99
C ALA A 217 5.23 -3.14 -13.27
N LEU A 218 6.38 -3.61 -13.74
CA LEU A 218 7.08 -3.01 -14.90
C LEU A 218 6.24 -3.00 -16.18
N GLU A 219 5.49 -4.07 -16.43
CA GLU A 219 4.68 -4.23 -17.64
C GLU A 219 3.48 -3.29 -17.73
N SER A 220 3.08 -2.67 -16.62
CA SER A 220 1.96 -1.71 -16.55
C SER A 220 2.38 -0.33 -16.08
N LEU A 221 3.68 -0.10 -15.94
CA LEU A 221 4.21 1.16 -15.40
C LEU A 221 4.09 2.29 -16.41
N GLU A 222 3.46 3.39 -16.00
CA GLU A 222 3.34 4.60 -16.80
C GLU A 222 4.71 5.23 -17.12
N PRO A 223 4.92 5.84 -18.29
CA PRO A 223 6.23 6.32 -18.72
C PRO A 223 6.87 7.33 -17.77
N GLU A 224 6.10 8.27 -17.21
CA GLU A 224 6.61 9.26 -16.26
C GLU A 224 7.05 8.60 -14.95
N ALA A 225 6.26 7.65 -14.43
CA ALA A 225 6.62 6.89 -13.25
C ALA A 225 7.84 6.00 -13.48
N SER A 226 7.96 5.39 -14.66
CA SER A 226 9.13 4.62 -15.06
C SER A 226 10.40 5.48 -15.07
N THR A 227 10.31 6.70 -15.58
CA THR A 227 11.43 7.64 -15.58
C THR A 227 11.92 7.92 -14.16
N LEU A 228 11.02 8.28 -13.24
CA LEU A 228 11.41 8.59 -11.85
C LEU A 228 11.89 7.34 -11.10
N LEU A 229 11.25 6.20 -11.32
CA LEU A 229 11.59 4.94 -10.65
C LEU A 229 13.03 4.50 -10.96
N PHE A 230 13.51 4.74 -12.18
CA PHE A 230 14.84 4.31 -12.61
C PHE A 230 15.88 5.44 -12.68
N ASP A 231 15.50 6.68 -12.39
CA ASP A 231 16.41 7.80 -12.26
C ASP A 231 17.25 7.67 -10.96
N PRO A 232 18.58 7.60 -11.04
CA PRO A 232 19.44 7.40 -9.89
C PRO A 232 19.41 8.53 -8.86
N ASP A 233 18.90 9.71 -9.21
CA ASP A 233 18.81 10.87 -8.32
C ASP A 233 17.56 10.84 -7.41
N TRP A 234 16.73 9.79 -7.50
CA TRP A 234 15.51 9.65 -6.74
C TRP A 234 15.58 8.51 -5.72
N LEU A 235 15.34 8.84 -4.44
CA LEU A 235 15.06 7.85 -3.40
C LEU A 235 13.61 7.36 -3.53
N ILE A 236 13.42 6.06 -3.52
CA ILE A 236 12.10 5.43 -3.63
C ILE A 236 11.61 5.03 -2.24
N LEU A 237 10.53 5.63 -1.78
CA LEU A 237 9.79 5.19 -0.59
C LEU A 237 8.56 4.40 -1.05
N SER A 238 8.55 3.11 -0.79
CA SER A 238 7.55 2.18 -1.33
C SER A 238 6.62 1.68 -0.23
N LYS A 239 5.34 2.06 -0.29
CA LYS A 239 4.33 1.70 0.71
C LYS A 239 3.62 0.40 0.38
N GLY A 240 3.40 -0.40 1.42
CA GLY A 240 2.51 -1.55 1.43
C GLY A 240 3.04 -2.83 0.76
N MET A 241 2.29 -3.91 0.97
CA MET A 241 2.70 -5.24 0.50
C MET A 241 2.54 -5.41 -1.02
N GLY A 242 1.54 -4.77 -1.65
CA GLY A 242 1.35 -4.87 -3.09
C GLY A 242 2.54 -4.33 -3.88
N ASN A 243 3.09 -3.19 -3.47
CA ASN A 243 4.33 -2.66 -4.04
C ASN A 243 5.53 -3.57 -3.74
N PHE A 244 5.65 -4.10 -2.52
CA PHE A 244 6.69 -5.06 -2.18
C PHE A 244 6.65 -6.29 -3.09
N GLU A 245 5.49 -6.92 -3.25
CA GLU A 245 5.29 -8.12 -4.06
C GLU A 245 5.70 -7.94 -5.53
N THR A 246 5.45 -6.76 -6.10
CA THR A 246 5.79 -6.46 -7.49
C THR A 246 7.23 -5.97 -7.66
N ILE A 247 7.72 -5.09 -6.78
CA ILE A 247 9.05 -4.48 -6.90
C ILE A 247 10.16 -5.50 -6.63
N THR A 248 9.95 -6.50 -5.77
CA THR A 248 10.93 -7.59 -5.56
C THR A 248 11.31 -8.35 -6.82
N GLU A 249 10.49 -8.28 -7.89
CA GLU A 249 10.82 -8.90 -9.19
C GLU A 249 11.97 -8.15 -9.93
N TYR A 250 12.30 -6.93 -9.50
CA TYR A 250 13.33 -6.09 -10.12
C TYR A 250 14.06 -5.17 -9.12
N GLU A 251 13.99 -5.46 -7.82
CA GLU A 251 14.54 -4.60 -6.76
C GLU A 251 16.05 -4.40 -6.86
N ASP A 252 16.79 -5.35 -7.43
CA ASP A 252 18.23 -5.22 -7.69
C ASP A 252 18.57 -3.98 -8.52
N ARG A 253 17.65 -3.55 -9.40
CA ARG A 253 17.81 -2.32 -10.21
C ARG A 253 17.63 -1.04 -9.41
N LEU A 254 17.10 -1.15 -8.19
CA LEU A 254 16.81 -0.05 -7.28
C LEU A 254 17.69 -0.07 -6.03
N ALA A 255 18.68 -0.97 -5.97
CA ALA A 255 19.56 -1.15 -4.82
C ALA A 255 20.25 0.18 -4.44
N GLY A 256 20.36 0.44 -3.14
CA GLY A 256 20.91 1.67 -2.59
C GLY A 256 19.96 2.86 -2.52
N ARG A 257 18.79 2.80 -3.17
CA ARG A 257 17.82 3.91 -3.22
C ARG A 257 16.36 3.49 -3.07
N LEU A 258 16.08 2.28 -2.59
CA LEU A 258 14.74 1.78 -2.29
C LEU A 258 14.60 1.55 -0.79
N ILE A 259 13.47 1.98 -0.22
CA ILE A 259 13.06 1.70 1.15
C ILE A 259 11.62 1.21 1.12
N TYR A 260 11.37 -0.03 1.54
CA TYR A 260 10.04 -0.54 1.76
C TYR A 260 9.49 -0.11 3.11
N ILE A 261 8.21 0.31 3.16
CA ILE A 261 7.52 0.75 4.37
C ILE A 261 6.17 0.04 4.43
N MET A 262 5.99 -0.89 5.38
CA MET A 262 4.76 -1.68 5.46
C MET A 262 4.59 -2.38 6.80
N ARG A 263 3.44 -3.01 7.00
CA ARG A 263 3.25 -4.09 7.96
C ARG A 263 3.28 -5.43 7.24
N SER A 264 4.04 -6.41 7.73
CA SER A 264 4.08 -7.77 7.19
C SER A 264 2.82 -8.55 7.58
N LYS A 265 1.69 -8.32 6.86
CA LYS A 265 0.35 -8.84 7.25
C LYS A 265 0.14 -10.33 6.96
N CYS A 266 0.97 -10.95 6.12
CA CYS A 266 0.86 -12.36 5.75
C CYS A 266 2.20 -13.11 5.90
N GLU A 267 2.12 -14.44 6.04
CA GLU A 267 3.30 -15.29 6.21
C GLU A 267 4.25 -15.23 4.99
N ALA A 268 3.70 -15.12 3.77
CA ALA A 268 4.52 -15.09 2.56
C ALA A 268 5.45 -13.86 2.54
N VAL A 269 4.89 -12.66 2.78
CA VAL A 269 5.67 -11.42 2.86
C VAL A 269 6.60 -11.42 4.07
N ALA A 270 6.13 -11.88 5.24
CA ALA A 270 6.95 -11.94 6.45
C ALA A 270 8.20 -12.81 6.26
N THR A 271 8.04 -13.97 5.62
CA THR A 271 9.15 -14.88 5.28
C THR A 271 10.13 -14.24 4.30
N GLU A 272 9.64 -13.59 3.25
CA GLU A 272 10.47 -12.92 2.23
C GLU A 272 11.28 -11.75 2.83
N VAL A 273 10.66 -10.99 3.72
CA VAL A 273 11.34 -9.89 4.45
C VAL A 273 12.33 -10.42 5.49
N GLY A 274 12.09 -11.61 6.05
CA GLY A 274 12.87 -12.23 7.13
C GLY A 274 12.45 -11.76 8.53
N VAL A 275 11.13 -11.51 8.74
CA VAL A 275 10.57 -11.04 10.02
C VAL A 275 9.36 -11.88 10.43
N PRO A 276 8.94 -11.86 11.70
CA PRO A 276 7.65 -12.41 12.11
C PRO A 276 6.48 -11.69 11.41
N LYS A 277 5.40 -12.45 11.14
CA LYS A 277 4.14 -11.85 10.67
C LYS A 277 3.64 -10.80 11.68
N GLY A 278 3.15 -9.69 11.15
CA GLY A 278 2.64 -8.58 11.95
C GLY A 278 3.69 -7.52 12.31
N THR A 279 4.94 -7.66 11.87
CA THR A 279 6.02 -6.69 12.15
C THR A 279 5.84 -5.41 11.33
N LEU A 280 6.08 -4.25 11.95
CA LEU A 280 6.27 -2.98 11.25
C LEU A 280 7.65 -2.96 10.60
N VAL A 281 7.71 -2.64 9.32
CA VAL A 281 8.93 -2.72 8.50
C VAL A 281 9.24 -1.39 7.84
N ALA A 282 10.50 -0.96 7.96
CA ALA A 282 11.13 0.06 7.12
C ALA A 282 12.48 -0.52 6.64
N LYS A 283 12.47 -1.21 5.49
CA LYS A 283 13.61 -2.00 5.00
C LYS A 283 14.31 -1.29 3.85
N PRO A 284 15.54 -0.76 4.04
CA PRO A 284 16.37 -0.32 2.93
C PRO A 284 16.90 -1.53 2.12
N VAL A 285 16.98 -1.38 0.80
CA VAL A 285 17.49 -2.38 -0.16
C VAL A 285 18.75 -1.88 -0.81
#